data_6e7ca278f5b97bc7022f62a2c838cfe0
#
_entry.id   6e7ca278f5b97bc7022f62a2c838cfe0
#
_cell.length_a   1.000
_cell.length_b   1.000
_cell.length_c   1.000
_cell.angle_alpha   90.00
_cell.angle_beta   90.00
_cell.angle_gamma   90.00
#
_symmetry.space_group_name_H-M   'P 1'
#
loop_
_entity.id
_entity.type
_entity.pdbx_description
1 polymer ?
#
loop_
_entity_poly.entity_id
_entity_poly.type
_entity_poly.pdbx_seq_one_letter_code
_entity_poly.pdbx_strand_id
1 'polypeptide(L)'
;MILHIPDYLLGQCYIGCYSTSEITDTSLRQDGLNVIHYRDGEVVLDNANMHYTIPAGDAQFFDTLHDFDVLEISDDGAVRVQFSEYWDDNTLFITSKCNSNCVMCPSSEYSRRAGVIPEESEIMELLRHFSPCAKHITITGGEPFLFRQSMFRVLEY
;
A
#
# COMPACT_ATOMS: atom_id res chain seq x y z
N MET A 1 9.25 -2.28 10.30
CA MET A 1 9.76 -3.61 9.87
C MET A 1 9.25 -3.83 8.45
N ILE A 2 10.06 -4.33 7.53
CA ILE A 2 9.61 -4.70 6.17
C ILE A 2 9.62 -6.20 6.13
N LEU A 3 8.46 -6.81 5.87
CA LEU A 3 8.34 -8.24 5.64
C LEU A 3 8.67 -8.52 4.17
N HIS A 4 9.33 -9.64 3.90
CA HIS A 4 9.52 -10.17 2.55
C HIS A 4 8.84 -11.52 2.44
N ILE A 5 7.93 -11.67 1.48
CA ILE A 5 7.31 -12.95 1.15
C ILE A 5 8.30 -13.75 0.29
N PRO A 6 8.79 -14.92 0.78
CA PRO A 6 9.67 -15.76 -0.02
C PRO A 6 8.95 -16.27 -1.27
N ASP A 7 9.71 -16.39 -2.37
CA ASP A 7 9.21 -16.98 -3.63
C ASP A 7 7.92 -16.32 -4.15
N TYR A 8 7.79 -15.00 -4.00
CA TYR A 8 6.63 -14.26 -4.50
C TYR A 8 6.52 -14.39 -6.03
N LEU A 9 5.50 -15.10 -6.50
CA LEU A 9 5.37 -15.54 -7.89
C LEU A 9 4.47 -14.64 -8.75
N LEU A 10 3.71 -13.72 -8.15
CA LEU A 10 2.80 -12.87 -8.91
C LEU A 10 3.55 -11.96 -9.89
N GLY A 11 4.78 -11.54 -9.53
CA GLY A 11 5.64 -10.72 -10.38
C GLY A 11 5.06 -9.33 -10.69
N GLN A 12 4.04 -8.91 -9.92
CA GLN A 12 3.38 -7.62 -10.01
C GLN A 12 2.97 -7.16 -8.61
N CYS A 13 2.78 -5.86 -8.45
CA CYS A 13 2.28 -5.29 -7.21
C CYS A 13 0.87 -5.82 -6.89
N TYR A 14 0.63 -6.15 -5.62
CA TYR A 14 -0.68 -6.54 -5.11
C TYR A 14 -1.07 -5.62 -3.96
N ILE A 15 -2.25 -5.04 -4.02
CA ILE A 15 -2.83 -4.20 -2.98
C ILE A 15 -4.07 -4.87 -2.44
N GLY A 16 -4.20 -4.95 -1.11
CA GLY A 16 -5.37 -5.54 -0.48
C GLY A 16 -5.52 -5.11 0.97
N CYS A 17 -6.75 -5.26 1.49
CA CYS A 17 -7.06 -5.02 2.88
C CYS A 17 -6.75 -6.27 3.71
N TYR A 18 -6.09 -6.07 4.85
CA TYR A 18 -5.85 -7.14 5.80
C TYR A 18 -7.12 -7.48 6.56
N SER A 19 -7.32 -8.76 6.80
CA SER A 19 -8.48 -9.26 7.53
C SER A 19 -8.12 -10.41 8.46
N THR A 20 -8.66 -10.36 9.67
CA THR A 20 -8.51 -11.39 10.70
C THR A 20 -9.73 -12.27 10.83
N SER A 21 -10.87 -11.91 10.24
CA SER A 21 -12.15 -12.60 10.42
C SER A 21 -12.95 -12.79 9.13
N GLU A 22 -13.79 -13.83 9.08
CA GLU A 22 -14.70 -14.08 7.97
C GLU A 22 -15.76 -12.98 7.78
N ILE A 23 -16.10 -12.26 8.85
CA ILE A 23 -17.07 -11.14 8.77
C ILE A 23 -16.45 -10.00 8.02
N THR A 24 -15.21 -9.63 8.35
CA THR A 24 -14.43 -8.60 7.65
C THR A 24 -14.21 -8.99 6.19
N ASP A 25 -13.81 -10.25 5.93
CA ASP A 25 -13.67 -10.80 4.58
C ASP A 25 -14.91 -10.59 3.72
N THR A 26 -16.07 -10.90 4.27
CA THR A 26 -17.35 -10.79 3.55
C THR A 26 -17.65 -9.33 3.19
N SER A 27 -17.41 -8.40 4.12
CA SER A 27 -17.60 -6.97 3.87
C SER A 27 -16.67 -6.48 2.76
N LEU A 28 -15.38 -6.75 2.87
CA LEU A 28 -14.38 -6.32 1.88
C LEU A 28 -14.66 -6.87 0.48
N ARG A 29 -15.06 -8.15 0.38
CA ARG A 29 -15.45 -8.75 -0.91
C ARG A 29 -16.71 -8.14 -1.51
N GLN A 30 -17.69 -7.77 -0.68
CA GLN A 30 -18.90 -7.08 -1.16
C GLN A 30 -18.58 -5.72 -1.75
N ASP A 31 -17.57 -5.03 -1.20
CA ASP A 31 -17.08 -3.76 -1.71
C ASP A 31 -16.13 -3.93 -2.91
N GLY A 32 -15.86 -5.17 -3.33
CA GLY A 32 -14.99 -5.50 -4.46
C GLY A 32 -13.52 -5.26 -4.19
N LEU A 33 -13.11 -5.27 -2.91
CA LEU A 33 -11.72 -5.07 -2.49
C LEU A 33 -10.97 -6.40 -2.44
N ASN A 34 -9.66 -6.32 -2.64
CA ASN A 34 -8.78 -7.47 -2.45
C ASN A 34 -8.59 -7.73 -0.96
N VAL A 35 -8.52 -9.01 -0.58
CA VAL A 35 -8.37 -9.42 0.82
C VAL A 35 -7.05 -10.17 1.00
N ILE A 36 -6.35 -9.81 2.07
CA ILE A 36 -5.11 -10.46 2.50
C ILE A 36 -5.32 -11.05 3.90
N HIS A 37 -4.97 -12.32 4.07
CA HIS A 37 -5.02 -13.00 5.36
C HIS A 37 -3.65 -13.49 5.76
N TYR A 38 -3.45 -13.63 7.07
CA TYR A 38 -2.38 -14.45 7.62
C TYR A 38 -2.98 -15.49 8.55
N ARG A 39 -2.89 -16.77 8.17
CA ARG A 39 -3.43 -17.90 8.94
C ARG A 39 -2.48 -19.09 8.83
N ASP A 40 -2.27 -19.77 9.96
CA ASP A 40 -1.51 -21.03 10.03
C ASP A 40 -0.09 -20.93 9.42
N GLY A 41 0.55 -19.76 9.52
CA GLY A 41 1.89 -19.53 8.98
C GLY A 41 1.93 -19.18 7.49
N GLU A 42 0.78 -18.93 6.88
CA GLU A 42 0.68 -18.57 5.46
C GLU A 42 0.01 -17.21 5.25
N VAL A 43 0.52 -16.45 4.31
CA VAL A 43 -0.17 -15.29 3.71
C VAL A 43 -1.01 -15.79 2.55
N VAL A 44 -2.28 -15.45 2.57
CA VAL A 44 -3.24 -15.79 1.52
C VAL A 44 -3.70 -14.51 0.82
N LEU A 45 -3.52 -14.48 -0.48
CA LEU A 45 -4.05 -13.43 -1.35
C LEU A 45 -5.33 -13.96 -2.00
N ASP A 46 -6.46 -13.61 -1.42
CA ASP A 46 -7.73 -14.26 -1.69
C ASP A 46 -8.14 -14.15 -3.17
N ASN A 47 -8.15 -12.94 -3.72
CA ASN A 47 -8.58 -12.70 -5.10
C ASN A 47 -7.61 -13.29 -6.14
N ALA A 48 -6.34 -13.48 -5.77
CA ALA A 48 -5.33 -14.11 -6.62
C ALA A 48 -5.28 -15.64 -6.43
N ASN A 49 -5.94 -16.17 -5.39
CA ASN A 49 -5.88 -17.58 -4.98
C ASN A 49 -4.43 -18.07 -4.79
N MET A 50 -3.60 -17.24 -4.16
CA MET A 50 -2.19 -17.51 -3.91
C MET A 50 -1.91 -17.65 -2.43
N HIS A 51 -1.04 -18.61 -2.08
CA HIS A 51 -0.63 -18.91 -0.72
C HIS A 51 0.89 -18.86 -0.61
N TYR A 52 1.39 -18.21 0.41
CA TYR A 52 2.83 -18.06 0.65
C TYR A 52 3.17 -18.38 2.09
N THR A 53 4.05 -19.36 2.31
CA THR A 53 4.52 -19.71 3.65
C THR A 53 5.48 -18.64 4.17
N ILE A 54 5.24 -18.18 5.39
CA ILE A 54 6.05 -17.14 6.05
C ILE A 54 6.95 -17.78 7.09
N PRO A 55 8.24 -17.44 7.13
CA PRO A 55 9.14 -17.89 8.18
C PRO A 55 8.61 -17.49 9.58
N ALA A 56 8.72 -18.40 10.55
CA ALA A 56 8.19 -18.18 11.90
C ALA A 56 8.75 -16.91 12.58
N GLY A 57 9.98 -16.49 12.23
CA GLY A 57 10.58 -15.26 12.73
C GLY A 57 9.90 -13.97 12.23
N ASP A 58 9.19 -14.05 11.12
CA ASP A 58 8.55 -12.90 10.46
C ASP A 58 7.05 -12.81 10.81
N ALA A 59 6.49 -13.86 11.42
CA ALA A 59 5.07 -13.94 11.80
C ALA A 59 4.62 -12.75 12.70
N GLN A 60 5.51 -12.24 13.54
CA GLN A 60 5.24 -11.10 14.41
C GLN A 60 4.85 -9.80 13.67
N PHE A 61 5.13 -9.71 12.36
CA PHE A 61 4.67 -8.58 11.54
C PHE A 61 3.14 -8.51 11.55
N PHE A 62 2.48 -9.65 11.42
CA PHE A 62 1.01 -9.74 11.34
C PHE A 62 0.33 -9.48 12.68
N ASP A 63 1.03 -9.68 13.82
CA ASP A 63 0.52 -9.35 15.15
C ASP A 63 0.31 -7.84 15.36
N THR A 64 0.91 -7.02 14.51
CA THR A 64 0.80 -5.56 14.57
C THR A 64 -0.28 -4.99 13.67
N LEU A 65 -0.91 -5.83 12.85
CA LEU A 65 -1.92 -5.42 11.89
C LEU A 65 -3.33 -5.51 12.47
N HIS A 66 -4.20 -4.71 11.92
CA HIS A 66 -5.62 -4.66 12.26
C HIS A 66 -6.48 -4.90 11.02
N ASP A 67 -7.74 -5.27 11.22
CA ASP A 67 -8.72 -5.33 10.14
C ASP A 67 -8.77 -3.98 9.41
N PHE A 68 -8.88 -4.02 8.09
CA PHE A 68 -8.88 -2.89 7.16
C PHE A 68 -7.54 -2.17 6.96
N ASP A 69 -6.45 -2.62 7.59
CA ASP A 69 -5.13 -2.11 7.22
C ASP A 69 -4.85 -2.45 5.74
N VAL A 70 -4.40 -1.48 4.97
CA VAL A 70 -4.08 -1.67 3.56
C VAL A 70 -2.63 -2.06 3.40
N LEU A 71 -2.41 -3.22 2.82
CA LEU A 71 -1.08 -3.75 2.51
C LEU A 71 -0.79 -3.64 1.02
N GLU A 72 0.41 -3.21 0.72
CA GLU A 72 1.02 -3.33 -0.61
C GLU A 72 2.10 -4.40 -0.56
N ILE A 73 2.02 -5.33 -1.50
CA ILE A 73 3.07 -6.32 -1.76
C ILE A 73 3.68 -5.96 -3.11
N SER A 74 4.93 -5.50 -3.09
CA SER A 74 5.64 -5.13 -4.32
C SER A 74 6.01 -6.37 -5.14
N ASP A 75 6.43 -6.16 -6.38
CA ASP A 75 6.80 -7.21 -7.34
C ASP A 75 7.93 -8.13 -6.85
N ASP A 76 8.79 -7.63 -5.95
CA ASP A 76 9.85 -8.38 -5.28
C ASP A 76 9.39 -9.10 -4.00
N GLY A 77 8.10 -9.00 -3.62
CA GLY A 77 7.51 -9.62 -2.43
C GLY A 77 7.67 -8.81 -1.14
N ALA A 78 8.16 -7.58 -1.20
CA ALA A 78 8.23 -6.73 -0.01
C ALA A 78 6.83 -6.23 0.39
N VAL A 79 6.44 -6.48 1.65
CA VAL A 79 5.15 -6.08 2.21
C VAL A 79 5.28 -4.78 2.98
N ARG A 80 4.41 -3.83 2.69
CA ARG A 80 4.32 -2.54 3.37
C ARG A 80 2.90 -2.24 3.79
N VAL A 81 2.73 -1.64 4.97
CA VAL A 81 1.45 -1.04 5.35
C VAL A 81 1.37 0.33 4.70
N GLN A 82 0.37 0.54 3.88
CA GLN A 82 0.15 1.81 3.16
C GLN A 82 -0.87 2.70 3.86
N PHE A 83 -1.78 2.08 4.61
CA PHE A 83 -2.84 2.79 5.33
C PHE A 83 -3.28 2.00 6.56
N SER A 84 -3.62 2.71 7.63
CA SER A 84 -4.29 2.16 8.81
C SER A 84 -5.24 3.19 9.41
N GLU A 85 -6.45 2.78 9.75
CA GLU A 85 -7.41 3.62 10.48
C GLU A 85 -6.92 4.03 11.88
N TYR A 86 -5.99 3.24 12.44
CA TYR A 86 -5.42 3.45 13.77
C TYR A 86 -4.33 4.50 13.78
N TRP A 87 -3.79 4.87 12.61
CA TRP A 87 -2.79 5.93 12.50
C TRP A 87 -3.45 7.30 12.53
N ASP A 88 -2.82 8.23 13.22
CA ASP A 88 -3.28 9.63 13.25
C ASP A 88 -3.01 10.34 11.92
N ASP A 89 -1.98 9.94 11.19
CA ASP A 89 -1.61 10.48 9.89
C ASP A 89 -1.19 9.34 8.95
N ASN A 90 -1.85 9.24 7.83
CA ASN A 90 -1.51 8.34 6.74
C ASN A 90 -0.85 9.13 5.62
N THR A 91 0.07 8.51 4.89
CA THR A 91 0.83 9.19 3.83
C THR A 91 0.56 8.55 2.48
N LEU A 92 0.04 9.35 1.55
CA LEU A 92 -0.09 8.97 0.15
C LEU A 92 1.12 9.53 -0.63
N PHE A 93 2.02 8.65 -1.04
CA PHE A 93 3.20 9.01 -1.83
C PHE A 93 2.87 8.99 -3.31
N ILE A 94 2.84 10.17 -3.95
CA ILE A 94 2.42 10.30 -5.35
C ILE A 94 3.59 10.07 -6.33
N THR A 95 4.78 10.59 -6.03
CA THR A 95 5.92 10.51 -6.96
C THR A 95 7.21 10.85 -6.25
N SER A 96 8.31 10.27 -6.70
CA SER A 96 9.65 10.73 -6.31
C SER A 96 10.18 11.87 -7.19
N LYS A 97 9.54 12.14 -8.33
CA LYS A 97 9.97 13.18 -9.27
C LYS A 97 9.73 14.59 -8.72
N CYS A 98 10.73 15.46 -8.88
CA CYS A 98 10.66 16.82 -8.38
C CYS A 98 11.44 17.77 -9.28
N ASN A 99 10.90 18.97 -9.49
CA ASN A 99 11.56 20.07 -10.21
C ASN A 99 12.25 21.06 -9.26
N SER A 100 12.16 20.85 -7.96
CA SER A 100 12.76 21.72 -6.93
C SER A 100 14.08 21.15 -6.43
N ASN A 101 14.95 22.02 -5.92
CA ASN A 101 16.26 21.65 -5.40
C ASN A 101 16.43 22.13 -3.94
N CYS A 102 15.49 21.74 -3.08
CA CYS A 102 15.47 22.13 -1.69
C CYS A 102 16.68 21.57 -0.93
N VAL A 103 17.40 22.44 -0.22
CA VAL A 103 18.62 22.08 0.52
C VAL A 103 18.37 21.03 1.61
N MET A 104 17.18 21.05 2.24
CA MET A 104 16.81 20.13 3.32
C MET A 104 15.99 18.91 2.85
N CYS A 105 15.94 18.67 1.55
CA CYS A 105 15.19 17.54 1.03
C CYS A 105 15.89 16.21 1.35
N PRO A 106 15.20 15.23 1.98
CA PRO A 106 15.79 13.93 2.29
C PRO A 106 16.01 13.06 1.04
N SER A 107 15.30 13.37 -0.07
CA SER A 107 15.43 12.61 -1.31
C SER A 107 16.70 12.99 -2.07
N SER A 108 17.42 12.01 -2.58
CA SER A 108 18.61 12.23 -3.40
C SER A 108 18.28 13.00 -4.68
N GLU A 109 19.26 13.70 -5.23
CA GLU A 109 19.09 14.37 -6.53
C GLU A 109 18.74 13.38 -7.64
N TYR A 110 19.34 12.18 -7.61
CA TYR A 110 19.02 11.10 -8.54
C TYR A 110 17.54 10.71 -8.45
N SER A 111 17.03 10.43 -7.25
CA SER A 111 15.63 10.07 -7.05
C SER A 111 14.66 11.13 -7.56
N ARG A 112 15.01 12.42 -7.37
CA ARG A 112 14.19 13.53 -7.83
C ARG A 112 14.19 13.70 -9.36
N ARG A 113 15.31 13.42 -10.02
CA ARG A 113 15.42 13.57 -11.48
C ARG A 113 14.94 12.35 -12.26
N ALA A 114 15.30 11.15 -11.77
CA ALA A 114 14.94 9.86 -12.37
C ALA A 114 13.64 9.30 -11.80
N GLY A 115 12.91 10.09 -11.00
CA GLY A 115 11.75 9.63 -10.26
C GLY A 115 10.70 8.95 -11.13
N VAL A 116 10.16 7.88 -10.60
CA VAL A 116 9.04 7.17 -11.19
C VAL A 116 7.76 7.97 -10.97
N ILE A 117 6.94 8.04 -11.99
CA ILE A 117 5.57 8.54 -11.92
C ILE A 117 4.71 7.28 -11.93
N PRO A 118 4.02 6.97 -10.83
CA PRO A 118 3.05 5.88 -10.87
C PRO A 118 1.95 6.22 -11.87
N GLU A 119 1.42 5.21 -12.50
CA GLU A 119 0.22 5.37 -13.31
C GLU A 119 -0.94 5.80 -12.41
N GLU A 120 -1.80 6.68 -12.93
CA GLU A 120 -2.97 7.17 -12.19
C GLU A 120 -3.83 6.01 -11.64
N SER A 121 -3.97 4.95 -12.44
CA SER A 121 -4.71 3.74 -12.05
C SER A 121 -4.14 3.05 -10.80
N GLU A 122 -2.82 3.09 -10.60
CA GLU A 122 -2.18 2.50 -9.41
C GLU A 122 -2.52 3.30 -8.15
N ILE A 123 -2.48 4.64 -8.26
CA ILE A 123 -2.85 5.53 -7.15
C ILE A 123 -4.34 5.37 -6.81
N MET A 124 -5.20 5.31 -7.81
CA MET A 124 -6.64 5.15 -7.61
C MET A 124 -6.98 3.77 -7.05
N GLU A 125 -6.26 2.72 -7.46
CA GLU A 125 -6.43 1.40 -6.90
C GLU A 125 -6.04 1.36 -5.42
N LEU A 126 -4.95 2.01 -5.04
CA LEU A 126 -4.56 2.15 -3.64
C LEU A 126 -5.63 2.89 -2.82
N LEU A 127 -6.12 4.03 -3.33
CA LEU A 127 -7.15 4.83 -2.66
C LEU A 127 -8.47 4.08 -2.48
N ARG A 128 -8.85 3.22 -3.41
CA ARG A 128 -10.07 2.40 -3.28
C ARG A 128 -10.06 1.51 -2.04
N HIS A 129 -8.88 1.13 -1.57
CA HIS A 129 -8.73 0.31 -0.39
C HIS A 129 -8.68 1.12 0.91
N PHE A 130 -8.54 2.45 0.83
CA PHE A 130 -8.52 3.30 2.03
C PHE A 130 -9.91 3.41 2.64
N SER A 131 -9.98 3.24 3.95
CA SER A 131 -11.22 3.45 4.68
C SER A 131 -11.63 4.92 4.68
N PRO A 132 -12.94 5.22 4.52
CA PRO A 132 -13.46 6.58 4.70
C PRO A 132 -13.33 7.10 6.12
N CYS A 133 -12.94 6.26 7.09
CA CYS A 133 -12.70 6.63 8.47
C CYS A 133 -11.30 7.22 8.72
N ALA A 134 -10.51 7.43 7.66
CA ALA A 134 -9.19 8.07 7.76
C ALA A 134 -9.30 9.41 8.48
N LYS A 135 -8.47 9.61 9.52
CA LYS A 135 -8.44 10.89 10.26
C LYS A 135 -7.73 11.97 9.45
N HIS A 136 -6.61 11.61 8.87
CA HIS A 136 -5.78 12.51 8.08
C HIS A 136 -4.98 11.73 7.03
N ILE A 137 -4.84 12.32 5.83
CA ILE A 137 -4.01 11.80 4.76
C ILE A 137 -3.10 12.93 4.27
N THR A 138 -1.81 12.76 4.46
CA THR A 138 -0.79 13.67 3.91
C THR A 138 -0.42 13.21 2.51
N ILE A 139 -0.67 14.06 1.51
CA ILE A 139 -0.19 13.84 0.15
C ILE A 139 1.24 14.35 0.05
N THR A 140 2.17 13.48 -0.31
CA THR A 140 3.60 13.80 -0.33
C THR A 140 4.31 13.17 -1.54
N GLY A 141 5.60 13.43 -1.61
CA GLY A 141 6.49 12.92 -2.62
C GLY A 141 7.55 13.95 -3.01
N GLY A 142 7.93 13.95 -4.28
CA GLY A 142 8.78 15.00 -4.84
C GLY A 142 7.99 16.31 -5.00
N GLU A 143 7.40 16.52 -6.18
CA GLU A 143 6.46 17.63 -6.44
C GLU A 143 5.18 17.06 -7.05
N PRO A 144 4.15 16.76 -6.25
CA PRO A 144 2.91 16.15 -6.73
C PRO A 144 2.23 16.95 -7.85
N PHE A 145 2.31 18.29 -7.82
CA PHE A 145 1.69 19.15 -8.83
C PHE A 145 2.39 19.17 -10.19
N LEU A 146 3.50 18.46 -10.36
CA LEU A 146 4.01 18.14 -11.70
C LEU A 146 3.00 17.29 -12.50
N PHE A 147 2.11 16.59 -11.80
CA PHE A 147 1.06 15.71 -12.35
C PHE A 147 -0.33 16.27 -12.02
N ARG A 148 -0.54 17.53 -12.33
CA ARG A 148 -1.73 18.30 -11.94
C ARG A 148 -3.05 17.58 -12.22
N GLN A 149 -3.18 16.91 -13.36
CA GLN A 149 -4.45 16.25 -13.73
C GLN A 149 -4.74 15.07 -12.80
N SER A 150 -3.76 14.21 -12.57
CA SER A 150 -3.89 13.07 -11.65
C SER A 150 -4.11 13.55 -10.22
N MET A 151 -3.43 14.63 -9.81
CA MET A 151 -3.63 15.22 -8.49
C MET A 151 -5.06 15.71 -8.26
N PHE A 152 -5.68 16.36 -9.24
CA PHE A 152 -7.07 16.80 -9.09
C PHE A 152 -8.01 15.61 -8.94
N ARG A 153 -7.82 14.53 -9.68
CA ARG A 153 -8.64 13.32 -9.52
C ARG A 153 -8.46 12.65 -8.15
N VAL A 154 -7.22 12.61 -7.64
CA VAL A 154 -6.94 12.13 -6.28
C VAL A 154 -7.66 12.97 -5.22
N LEU A 155 -7.73 14.29 -5.42
CA LEU A 155 -8.41 15.20 -4.48
C LEU A 155 -9.94 15.19 -4.60
N GLU A 156 -10.47 14.71 -5.72
CA GLU A 156 -11.92 14.59 -5.98
C GLU A 156 -12.48 13.21 -5.54
N TYR A 157 -11.60 12.25 -5.26
CA TYR A 157 -11.96 10.90 -4.80
C TYR A 157 -12.42 10.91 -3.35
#